data_6a7c5d169b60ac4d4a1c610fe4bf154c
#
_entry.id   6a7c5d169b60ac4d4a1c610fe4bf154c
#
_cell.length_a   1.000
_cell.length_b   1.000
_cell.length_c   1.000
_cell.angle_alpha   90.00
_cell.angle_beta   90.00
_cell.angle_gamma   90.00
#
_symmetry.space_group_name_H-M   'P 1'
#
loop_
_entity.id
_entity.type
_entity.pdbx_description
1 polymer ?
#
loop_
_entity_poly.entity_id
_entity_poly.type
_entity_poly.pdbx_seq_one_letter_code
_entity_poly.pdbx_strand_id
1 'polypeptide(L)'
;MRFFTAANLVQKLEQSQQDYTLERFQKQLDKTDLLICDELGYLSFSRSGAELLFQIFADRYERSSTLITTNLPFSEWQQIFQGERMTAALLDRLTHHCEIFEMTGESYRFRESMKKKQASP
;
A
#
# COMPACT_ATOMS: atom_id res chain seq x y z
N MET A 1 -3.29 -5.28 14.69
CA MET A 1 -2.55 -4.42 13.74
C MET A 1 -1.30 -5.15 13.25
N ARG A 2 -1.07 -5.11 11.97
CA ARG A 2 0.15 -5.67 11.37
C ARG A 2 0.81 -4.63 10.48
N PHE A 3 2.13 -4.62 10.52
CA PHE A 3 2.96 -3.68 9.77
C PHE A 3 3.89 -4.44 8.83
N PHE A 4 3.93 -4.01 7.58
CA PHE A 4 4.88 -4.49 6.57
C PHE A 4 5.36 -3.31 5.73
N THR A 5 6.61 -3.35 5.29
CA THR A 5 6.96 -2.57 4.12
C THR A 5 6.32 -3.26 2.90
N ALA A 6 6.05 -2.51 1.85
CA ALA A 6 5.48 -3.10 0.64
C ALA A 6 6.36 -4.21 0.09
N ALA A 7 7.68 -4.00 0.11
CA ALA A 7 8.64 -5.02 -0.36
C ALA A 7 8.55 -6.29 0.48
N ASN A 8 8.48 -6.19 1.80
CA ASN A 8 8.36 -7.35 2.67
C ASN A 8 7.03 -8.07 2.50
N LEU A 9 5.96 -7.32 2.33
CA LEU A 9 4.63 -7.91 2.12
C LEU A 9 4.59 -8.72 0.83
N VAL A 10 5.10 -8.14 -0.26
CA VAL A 10 5.14 -8.84 -1.55
C VAL A 10 6.03 -10.08 -1.45
N GLN A 11 7.18 -9.97 -0.79
CA GLN A 11 8.07 -11.11 -0.60
C GLN A 11 7.38 -12.25 0.14
N LYS A 12 6.65 -11.93 1.20
CA LYS A 12 5.89 -12.95 1.96
C LYS A 12 4.77 -13.54 1.14
N LEU A 13 4.09 -12.75 0.33
CA LEU A 13 3.03 -13.25 -0.54
C LEU A 13 3.59 -14.21 -1.58
N GLU A 14 4.70 -13.84 -2.22
CA GLU A 14 5.35 -14.71 -3.21
C GLU A 14 5.87 -15.99 -2.58
N GLN A 15 6.48 -15.90 -1.40
CA GLN A 15 6.98 -17.07 -0.67
C GLN A 15 5.83 -17.99 -0.28
N SER A 16 4.73 -17.43 0.22
CA SER A 16 3.55 -18.20 0.59
C SER A 16 2.94 -18.93 -0.62
N GLN A 17 2.98 -18.30 -1.78
CA GLN A 17 2.51 -18.92 -3.01
C GLN A 17 3.37 -20.13 -3.39
N GLN A 18 4.69 -20.02 -3.27
CA GLN A 18 5.61 -21.10 -3.54
C GLN A 18 5.45 -22.25 -2.55
N ASP A 19 5.15 -21.93 -1.30
CA ASP A 19 5.00 -22.90 -0.21
C ASP A 19 3.59 -23.49 -0.12
N TYR A 20 2.69 -23.08 -1.00
CA TYR A 20 1.27 -23.49 -0.97
C TYR A 20 0.56 -23.08 0.34
N THR A 21 0.98 -22.00 0.95
CA THR A 21 0.38 -21.47 2.18
C THR A 21 -0.27 -20.09 1.98
N LEU A 22 -0.43 -19.67 0.73
CA LEU A 22 -0.96 -18.35 0.41
C LEU A 22 -2.35 -18.13 1.00
N GLU A 23 -3.23 -19.11 0.87
CA GLU A 23 -4.60 -18.98 1.40
C GLU A 23 -4.60 -18.74 2.91
N ARG A 24 -3.74 -19.45 3.64
CA ARG A 24 -3.60 -19.27 5.07
C ARG A 24 -3.13 -17.86 5.41
N PHE A 25 -2.13 -17.37 4.69
CA PHE A 25 -1.61 -16.02 4.90
C PHE A 25 -2.66 -14.96 4.59
N GLN A 26 -3.40 -15.12 3.51
CA GLN A 26 -4.50 -14.21 3.15
C GLN A 26 -5.56 -14.18 4.23
N LYS A 27 -5.92 -15.33 4.80
CA LYS A 27 -6.88 -15.40 5.89
C LYS A 27 -6.38 -14.69 7.15
N GLN A 28 -5.08 -14.80 7.44
CA GLN A 28 -4.50 -14.07 8.56
C GLN A 28 -4.59 -12.56 8.35
N LEU A 29 -4.34 -12.08 7.13
CA LEU A 29 -4.47 -10.67 6.80
C LEU A 29 -5.92 -10.21 6.88
N ASP A 30 -6.87 -11.04 6.43
CA ASP A 30 -8.30 -10.71 6.51
C ASP A 30 -8.78 -10.51 7.94
N LYS A 31 -8.19 -11.21 8.89
CA LYS A 31 -8.53 -11.07 10.30
C LYS A 31 -7.86 -9.87 10.97
N THR A 32 -6.95 -9.22 10.29
CA THR A 32 -6.23 -8.08 10.82
C THR A 32 -7.07 -6.82 10.67
N ASP A 33 -7.35 -6.13 11.76
CA ASP A 33 -8.18 -4.92 11.75
C ASP A 33 -7.52 -3.77 11.00
N LEU A 34 -6.21 -3.60 11.19
CA LEU A 34 -5.44 -2.55 10.51
C LEU A 34 -4.17 -3.16 9.92
N LEU A 35 -4.04 -3.04 8.62
CA LEU A 35 -2.84 -3.42 7.89
C LEU A 35 -2.12 -2.14 7.46
N ILE A 36 -0.85 -2.05 7.82
CA ILE A 36 0.01 -0.93 7.41
C ILE A 36 0.98 -1.43 6.36
N CYS A 37 0.90 -0.84 5.17
CA CYS A 37 1.80 -1.12 4.05
C CYS A 37 2.65 0.13 3.80
N ASP A 38 3.89 0.08 4.24
CA ASP A 38 4.81 1.21 4.24
C ASP A 38 5.73 1.19 3.01
N GLU A 39 6.11 2.35 2.55
CA GLU A 39 7.08 2.52 1.47
C GLU A 39 6.66 1.87 0.15
N LEU A 40 5.38 1.98 -0.21
CA LEU A 40 4.92 1.51 -1.52
C LEU A 40 5.60 2.33 -2.63
N GLY A 41 6.20 1.61 -3.58
CA GLY A 41 6.90 2.25 -4.70
C GLY A 41 8.39 2.42 -4.50
N TYR A 42 8.93 2.03 -3.36
CA TYR A 42 10.38 2.08 -3.12
C TYR A 42 11.13 1.10 -4.04
N LEU A 43 10.54 -0.05 -4.28
CA LEU A 43 11.09 -1.06 -5.19
C LEU A 43 10.02 -1.45 -6.21
N SER A 44 10.46 -1.82 -7.41
CA SER A 44 9.58 -2.38 -8.42
C SER A 44 9.29 -3.84 -8.11
N PHE A 45 8.07 -4.27 -8.38
CA PHE A 45 7.66 -5.65 -8.17
C PHE A 45 7.58 -6.40 -9.49
N SER A 46 7.68 -7.73 -9.43
CA SER A 46 7.32 -8.57 -10.55
C SER A 46 5.81 -8.43 -10.81
N ARG A 47 5.38 -8.82 -12.00
CA ARG A 47 3.94 -8.80 -12.31
C ARG A 47 3.14 -9.66 -11.33
N SER A 48 3.66 -10.83 -11.00
CA SER A 48 3.03 -11.74 -10.04
C SER A 48 2.94 -11.11 -8.66
N GLY A 49 4.01 -10.47 -8.19
CA GLY A 49 4.02 -9.80 -6.89
C GLY A 49 3.04 -8.63 -6.85
N ALA A 50 2.98 -7.85 -7.92
CA ALA A 50 2.05 -6.74 -8.01
C ALA A 50 0.59 -7.21 -7.98
N GLU A 51 0.28 -8.31 -8.68
CA GLU A 51 -1.06 -8.89 -8.68
C GLU A 51 -1.46 -9.40 -7.29
N LEU A 52 -0.53 -10.03 -6.58
CA LEU A 52 -0.78 -10.51 -5.22
C LEU A 52 -1.06 -9.34 -4.28
N LEU A 53 -0.29 -8.27 -4.38
CA LEU A 53 -0.49 -7.08 -3.55
C LEU A 53 -1.83 -6.41 -3.87
N PHE A 54 -2.16 -6.28 -5.16
CA PHE A 54 -3.45 -5.76 -5.59
C PHE A 54 -4.59 -6.55 -4.97
N GLN A 55 -4.49 -7.87 -4.97
CA GLN A 55 -5.54 -8.73 -4.42
C GLN A 55 -5.74 -8.48 -2.93
N ILE A 56 -4.67 -8.29 -2.17
CA ILE A 56 -4.77 -7.97 -0.76
C ILE A 56 -5.53 -6.66 -0.53
N PHE A 57 -5.18 -5.61 -1.27
CA PHE A 57 -5.86 -4.33 -1.14
C PHE A 57 -7.33 -4.43 -1.55
N ALA A 58 -7.62 -5.16 -2.63
CA ALA A 58 -8.99 -5.37 -3.11
C ALA A 58 -9.85 -6.14 -2.09
N ASP A 59 -9.28 -7.17 -1.48
CA ASP A 59 -9.99 -7.98 -0.49
C ASP A 59 -10.29 -7.19 0.79
N ARG A 60 -9.45 -6.23 1.12
CA ARG A 60 -9.65 -5.40 2.32
C ARG A 60 -10.57 -4.21 2.07
N TYR A 61 -10.86 -3.91 0.84
CA TYR A 61 -11.74 -2.80 0.47
C TYR A 61 -13.10 -2.95 1.14
N GLU A 62 -13.54 -1.91 1.84
CA GLU A 62 -14.80 -1.86 2.60
C GLU A 62 -14.91 -2.86 3.76
N ARG A 63 -13.92 -3.69 3.99
CA ARG A 63 -13.98 -4.72 5.04
C ARG A 63 -13.12 -4.37 6.24
N SER A 64 -11.94 -3.87 5.98
CA SER A 64 -10.93 -3.64 7.01
C SER A 64 -10.10 -2.42 6.68
N SER A 65 -9.48 -1.85 7.69
CA SER A 65 -8.67 -0.65 7.53
C SER A 65 -7.29 -0.98 6.97
N THR A 66 -6.85 -0.20 5.99
CA THR A 66 -5.52 -0.31 5.41
C THR A 66 -4.90 1.07 5.34
N LEU A 67 -3.67 1.19 5.83
CA LEU A 67 -2.88 2.41 5.73
C LEU A 67 -1.72 2.15 4.77
N ILE A 68 -1.62 2.95 3.73
CA ILE A 68 -0.56 2.84 2.74
C ILE A 68 0.26 4.11 2.76
N THR A 69 1.57 3.99 2.90
CA THR A 69 2.47 5.12 2.75
C THR A 69 3.25 4.98 1.44
N THR A 70 3.43 6.10 0.76
CA THR A 70 4.15 6.12 -0.52
C THR A 70 4.71 7.50 -0.78
N ASN A 71 5.82 7.56 -1.51
CA ASN A 71 6.38 8.80 -2.02
C ASN A 71 6.06 9.02 -3.50
N LEU A 72 5.27 8.11 -4.11
CA LEU A 72 4.93 8.23 -5.52
C LEU A 72 3.55 8.86 -5.67
N PRO A 73 3.39 9.83 -6.57
CA PRO A 73 2.06 10.31 -6.93
C PRO A 73 1.27 9.21 -7.64
N PHE A 74 -0.04 9.29 -7.59
CA PHE A 74 -0.92 8.27 -8.20
C PHE A 74 -0.63 8.07 -9.69
N SER A 75 -0.20 9.12 -10.39
CA SER A 75 0.13 9.02 -11.81
C SER A 75 1.27 8.04 -12.10
N GLU A 76 2.09 7.72 -11.10
CA GLU A 76 3.21 6.79 -11.25
C GLU A 76 2.91 5.39 -10.71
N TRP A 77 1.74 5.18 -10.13
CA TRP A 77 1.39 3.88 -9.54
C TRP A 77 1.28 2.76 -10.59
N GLN A 78 1.00 3.09 -11.83
CA GLN A 78 0.98 2.06 -12.88
C GLN A 78 2.34 1.40 -13.10
N GLN A 79 3.43 2.06 -12.69
CA GLN A 79 4.75 1.45 -12.73
C GLN A 79 4.88 0.33 -11.69
N ILE A 80 4.16 0.46 -10.56
CA ILE A 80 4.16 -0.54 -9.51
C ILE A 80 3.31 -1.74 -9.92
N PHE A 81 2.11 -1.48 -10.41
CA PHE A 81 1.12 -2.53 -10.68
C PHE A 81 1.13 -3.00 -12.13
N GLN A 82 2.01 -2.46 -12.97
CA GLN A 82 2.27 -2.93 -14.33
C GLN A 82 1.03 -3.04 -15.20
N GLY A 83 0.13 -2.07 -15.13
CA GLY A 83 -1.03 -2.05 -15.98
C GLY A 83 -1.98 -0.93 -15.63
N GLU A 84 -2.46 -0.22 -16.67
CA GLU A 84 -3.37 0.89 -16.46
C GLU A 84 -4.70 0.46 -15.86
N ARG A 85 -5.23 -0.67 -16.32
CA ARG A 85 -6.52 -1.17 -15.84
C ARG A 85 -6.49 -1.55 -14.37
N MET A 86 -5.47 -2.31 -13.98
CA MET A 86 -5.32 -2.74 -12.60
C MET A 86 -5.12 -1.53 -11.69
N THR A 87 -4.25 -0.62 -12.08
CA THR A 87 -3.98 0.58 -11.31
C THR A 87 -5.22 1.47 -11.18
N ALA A 88 -5.93 1.68 -12.28
CA ALA A 88 -7.14 2.50 -12.28
C ALA A 88 -8.22 1.90 -11.38
N ALA A 89 -8.41 0.59 -11.44
CA ALA A 89 -9.39 -0.10 -10.60
C ALA A 89 -9.04 0.03 -9.12
N LEU A 90 -7.76 -0.13 -8.78
CA LEU A 90 -7.30 0.01 -7.40
C LEU A 90 -7.45 1.45 -6.89
N LEU A 91 -7.03 2.43 -7.68
CA LEU A 91 -7.14 3.83 -7.32
C LEU A 91 -8.58 4.27 -7.16
N ASP A 92 -9.46 3.79 -8.04
CA ASP A 92 -10.89 4.10 -7.93
C ASP A 92 -11.44 3.64 -6.58
N ARG A 93 -11.09 2.43 -6.16
CA ARG A 93 -11.52 1.89 -4.87
C ARG A 93 -10.90 2.66 -3.71
N LEU A 94 -9.60 2.90 -3.75
CA LEU A 94 -8.89 3.57 -2.66
C LEU A 94 -9.36 5.00 -2.47
N THR A 95 -9.59 5.74 -3.56
CA THR A 95 -9.97 7.15 -3.46
C THR A 95 -11.39 7.36 -2.97
N HIS A 96 -12.26 6.36 -3.09
CA HIS A 96 -13.64 6.49 -2.62
C HIS A 96 -13.80 6.33 -1.11
N HIS A 97 -12.91 5.60 -0.46
CA HIS A 97 -13.08 5.24 0.95
C HIS A 97 -11.84 5.47 1.81
N CYS A 98 -10.82 6.13 1.29
CA CYS A 98 -9.56 6.34 2.01
C CYS A 98 -9.22 7.81 2.10
N GLU A 99 -8.64 8.19 3.25
CA GLU A 99 -7.96 9.45 3.35
C GLU A 99 -6.55 9.29 2.79
N ILE A 100 -6.14 10.21 1.94
CA ILE A 100 -4.89 10.11 1.20
C ILE A 100 -3.95 11.21 1.64
N PHE A 101 -2.77 10.79 2.09
CA PHE A 101 -1.70 11.70 2.48
C PHE A 101 -0.52 11.49 1.52
N GLU A 102 -0.29 12.43 0.61
CA GLU A 102 0.86 12.36 -0.29
C GLU A 102 2.08 13.01 0.35
N MET A 103 3.17 12.25 0.39
CA MET A 103 4.46 12.77 0.79
C MET A 103 5.31 12.94 -0.46
N THR A 104 5.32 14.15 -1.02
CA THR A 104 6.03 14.43 -2.26
C THR A 104 7.18 15.40 -2.03
N GLY A 105 8.32 15.11 -2.65
CA GLY A 105 9.45 16.01 -2.79
C GLY A 105 10.24 16.31 -1.54
N GLU A 106 9.62 16.86 -0.53
CA GLU A 106 10.27 17.18 0.74
C GLU A 106 9.95 16.12 1.78
N SER A 107 10.83 15.94 2.76
CA SER A 107 10.57 14.98 3.81
C SER A 107 9.35 15.38 4.61
N TYR A 108 8.58 14.40 5.02
CA TYR A 108 7.40 14.61 5.87
C TYR A 108 7.76 15.37 7.15
N ARG A 109 8.90 15.04 7.75
CA ARG A 109 9.38 15.70 8.96
C ARG A 109 9.61 17.19 8.74
N PHE A 110 10.12 17.57 7.60
CA PHE A 110 10.34 18.96 7.26
C PHE A 110 9.02 19.72 7.17
N ARG A 111 8.03 19.14 6.50
CA ARG A 111 6.69 19.73 6.40
C ARG A 111 6.02 19.90 7.75
N GLU A 112 6.13 18.87 8.59
CA GLU A 112 5.60 18.93 9.94
C GLU A 112 6.23 20.04 10.74
N SER A 113 7.55 20.19 10.66
CA SER A 113 8.27 21.28 11.34
C SER A 113 7.81 22.63 10.88
N MET A 114 7.59 22.82 9.58
CA MET A 114 7.10 24.07 9.03
C MET A 114 5.68 24.38 9.47
N LYS A 115 4.81 23.39 9.48
CA LYS A 115 3.44 23.55 9.96
C LYS A 115 3.41 23.95 11.43
N LYS A 116 4.23 23.33 12.26
CA LYS A 116 4.32 23.68 13.68
C LYS A 116 4.81 25.11 13.89
N LYS A 117 5.79 25.55 13.10
CA LYS A 117 6.29 26.93 13.16
C LYS A 117 5.21 27.93 12.74
N GLN A 118 4.43 27.60 11.72
CA GLN A 118 3.33 28.47 11.28
C GLN A 118 2.17 28.49 12.26
N ALA A 119 1.92 27.39 12.95
CA ALA A 119 0.87 27.30 13.95
C ALA A 119 1.24 27.91 15.29
N SER A 120 2.51 28.13 15.56
CA SER A 120 2.98 28.75 16.78
C SER A 120 2.76 30.26 16.73
N PRO A 121 2.14 30.85 17.75
CA PRO A 121 1.97 32.33 17.80
C PRO A 121 3.30 33.03 17.94
#